data_c65f0a33a52f808a14024664464cbeba
#
_entry.id   c65f0a33a52f808a14024664464cbeba
#
_cell.length_a   1.000
_cell.length_b   1.000
_cell.length_c   1.000
_cell.angle_alpha   90.00
_cell.angle_beta   90.00
_cell.angle_gamma   90.00
#
_symmetry.space_group_name_H-M   'P 1'
#
loop_
_entity.id
_entity.type
_entity.pdbx_description
1 polymer ?
#
loop_
_entity_poly.entity_id
_entity_poly.type
_entity_poly.pdbx_seq_one_letter_code
_entity_poly.pdbx_strand_id
1 'polypeptide(L)'
;MELTVLGCSGSFGAAGGGACSGYLVRSNGSSVWVDCGNGTFGHLQEHLKVEDLTAVVLTHGHPDHCVDIYGLHILLRYGLEREGLPVFAPEGLEGYLTSLVSDFGNTFDWKPIGNGDVATVGDIELKFSRTDHPPPTYAVQATAGGKRLIYTADTGPGWSVDAFEPGADLVLSEATYLHEFRPAPIHLSARQAGEAARAAKAQRLVLTHLWPLIDPVLAAEEGAESFGGPVTLAAPHMMTVV
;
A
#
# COMPACT_ATOMS: atom_id res chain seq x y z
N MET A 1 -0.68 7.24 -15.18
CA MET A 1 -1.05 6.54 -13.93
C MET A 1 -1.20 7.55 -12.82
N GLU A 2 -2.17 7.36 -11.93
CA GLU A 2 -2.45 8.26 -10.80
C GLU A 2 -2.48 7.45 -9.51
N LEU A 3 -1.93 8.02 -8.44
CA LEU A 3 -1.99 7.51 -7.07
C LEU A 3 -2.88 8.45 -6.24
N THR A 4 -3.87 7.89 -5.54
CA THR A 4 -4.64 8.57 -4.49
C THR A 4 -4.36 7.89 -3.15
N VAL A 5 -3.99 8.67 -2.14
CA VAL A 5 -3.79 8.18 -0.76
C VAL A 5 -5.15 8.17 -0.06
N LEU A 6 -5.64 6.99 0.31
CA LEU A 6 -6.88 6.83 1.06
C LEU A 6 -6.62 6.87 2.57
N GLY A 7 -5.42 6.42 2.96
CA GLY A 7 -4.95 6.44 4.33
C GLY A 7 -3.45 6.16 4.37
N CYS A 8 -2.78 6.64 5.40
CA CYS A 8 -1.31 6.62 5.51
C CYS A 8 -0.80 6.55 6.95
N SER A 9 -1.69 6.34 7.93
CA SER A 9 -1.31 6.22 9.35
C SER A 9 -0.72 4.83 9.62
N GLY A 10 0.46 4.76 10.22
CA GLY A 10 1.13 3.51 10.56
C GLY A 10 0.52 2.84 11.79
N SER A 11 0.25 1.55 11.68
CA SER A 11 -0.18 0.62 12.73
C SER A 11 -1.55 0.88 13.37
N PHE A 12 -2.04 2.11 13.45
CA PHE A 12 -3.38 2.44 13.96
C PHE A 12 -3.89 3.77 13.41
N GLY A 13 -5.20 3.95 13.41
CA GLY A 13 -5.83 5.18 12.94
C GLY A 13 -5.54 6.36 13.86
N ALA A 14 -5.07 7.46 13.29
CA ALA A 14 -4.79 8.69 14.03
C ALA A 14 -6.05 9.54 14.24
N ALA A 15 -6.05 10.40 15.28
CA ALA A 15 -7.10 11.38 15.47
C ALA A 15 -7.19 12.35 14.29
N GLY A 16 -8.37 12.87 14.02
CA GLY A 16 -8.57 13.82 12.92
C GLY A 16 -8.74 13.19 11.54
N GLY A 17 -9.15 11.90 11.47
CA GLY A 17 -9.44 11.22 10.20
C GLY A 17 -8.25 10.48 9.58
N GLY A 18 -7.19 10.25 10.36
CA GLY A 18 -6.05 9.46 9.92
C GLY A 18 -6.40 7.99 9.75
N ALA A 19 -6.89 7.61 8.57
CA ALA A 19 -7.08 6.20 8.18
C ALA A 19 -5.72 5.51 8.04
N CYS A 20 -5.69 4.18 8.26
CA CYS A 20 -4.50 3.36 8.10
C CYS A 20 -4.11 3.19 6.63
N SER A 21 -3.23 2.25 6.31
CA SER A 21 -2.69 2.12 4.96
C SER A 21 -3.75 1.76 3.92
N GLY A 22 -3.86 2.55 2.88
CA GLY A 22 -4.70 2.27 1.73
C GLY A 22 -4.47 3.25 0.59
N TYR A 23 -4.36 2.73 -0.63
CA TYR A 23 -3.95 3.50 -1.80
C TYR A 23 -4.75 3.07 -3.02
N LEU A 24 -5.24 4.06 -3.78
CA LEU A 24 -5.93 3.80 -5.04
C LEU A 24 -5.00 4.13 -6.20
N VAL A 25 -4.67 3.13 -7.01
CA VAL A 25 -3.87 3.27 -8.24
C VAL A 25 -4.80 3.19 -9.44
N ARG A 26 -4.80 4.21 -10.30
CA ARG A 26 -5.66 4.29 -11.48
C ARG A 26 -4.88 4.50 -12.76
N SER A 27 -5.32 3.84 -13.84
CA SER A 27 -4.83 4.05 -15.21
C SER A 27 -5.88 3.57 -16.22
N ASN A 28 -6.21 4.39 -17.21
CA ASN A 28 -7.06 4.05 -18.37
C ASN A 28 -8.33 3.22 -18.06
N GLY A 29 -9.02 3.55 -16.97
CA GLY A 29 -10.23 2.81 -16.55
C GLY A 29 -9.96 1.61 -15.62
N SER A 30 -8.72 1.27 -15.37
CA SER A 30 -8.33 0.30 -14.33
C SER A 30 -8.18 1.01 -12.99
N SER A 31 -8.69 0.42 -11.92
CA SER A 31 -8.70 0.94 -10.55
C SER A 31 -8.32 -0.17 -9.58
N VAL A 32 -7.15 -0.07 -8.98
CA VAL A 32 -6.62 -1.06 -8.03
C VAL A 32 -6.53 -0.43 -6.64
N TRP A 33 -7.22 -1.02 -5.68
CA TRP A 33 -7.09 -0.64 -4.28
C TRP A 33 -6.01 -1.48 -3.60
N VAL A 34 -4.92 -0.84 -3.22
CA VAL A 34 -3.76 -1.48 -2.57
C VAL A 34 -3.83 -1.18 -1.09
N ASP A 35 -3.92 -2.21 -0.29
CA ASP A 35 -4.20 -2.25 1.13
C ASP A 35 -5.55 -1.62 1.54
N CYS A 36 -6.22 -2.30 2.46
CA CYS A 36 -7.56 -1.99 2.95
C CYS A 36 -7.52 -1.75 4.47
N GLY A 37 -6.64 -0.86 4.93
CA GLY A 37 -6.54 -0.48 6.34
C GLY A 37 -7.80 0.23 6.82
N ASN A 38 -8.04 0.20 8.13
CA ASN A 38 -9.27 0.75 8.70
C ASN A 38 -9.47 2.23 8.36
N GLY A 39 -10.68 2.57 7.92
CA GLY A 39 -11.09 3.89 7.49
C GLY A 39 -10.90 4.17 6.00
N THR A 40 -10.12 3.37 5.29
CA THR A 40 -9.82 3.60 3.86
C THR A 40 -10.99 3.27 2.94
N PHE A 41 -11.89 2.37 3.33
CA PHE A 41 -13.09 2.06 2.54
C PHE A 41 -14.05 3.26 2.46
N GLY A 42 -14.21 4.01 3.54
CA GLY A 42 -14.97 5.26 3.52
C GLY A 42 -14.36 6.26 2.54
N HIS A 43 -13.05 6.49 2.62
CA HIS A 43 -12.33 7.39 1.74
C HIS A 43 -12.31 6.91 0.28
N LEU A 44 -12.23 5.60 0.02
CA LEU A 44 -12.32 5.06 -1.35
C LEU A 44 -13.59 5.52 -2.06
N GLN A 45 -14.73 5.47 -1.36
CA GLN A 45 -16.04 5.84 -1.91
C GLN A 45 -16.18 7.34 -2.25
N GLU A 46 -15.30 8.19 -1.72
CA GLU A 46 -15.21 9.60 -2.11
C GLU A 46 -14.49 9.81 -3.45
N HIS A 47 -13.65 8.84 -3.87
CA HIS A 47 -12.82 8.93 -5.07
C HIS A 47 -13.25 8.01 -6.21
N LEU A 48 -14.01 6.95 -5.90
CA LEU A 48 -14.39 5.93 -6.85
C LEU A 48 -15.77 5.36 -6.51
N LYS A 49 -16.62 5.15 -7.53
CA LYS A 49 -17.77 4.27 -7.36
C LYS A 49 -17.24 2.83 -7.21
N VAL A 50 -17.75 2.10 -6.21
CA VAL A 50 -17.23 0.75 -5.91
C VAL A 50 -17.45 -0.22 -7.07
N GLU A 51 -18.44 0.04 -7.92
CA GLU A 51 -18.69 -0.70 -9.17
C GLU A 51 -17.52 -0.60 -10.16
N ASP A 52 -16.75 0.50 -10.12
CA ASP A 52 -15.61 0.75 -11.00
C ASP A 52 -14.28 0.21 -10.44
N LEU A 53 -14.30 -0.40 -9.23
CA LEU A 53 -13.11 -1.05 -8.66
C LEU A 53 -12.80 -2.31 -9.46
N THR A 54 -11.58 -2.45 -9.98
CA THR A 54 -11.21 -3.58 -10.86
C THR A 54 -10.44 -4.67 -10.13
N ALA A 55 -9.73 -4.36 -9.07
CA ALA A 55 -9.05 -5.34 -8.21
C ALA A 55 -8.69 -4.75 -6.84
N VAL A 56 -8.39 -5.64 -5.91
CA VAL A 56 -7.78 -5.33 -4.62
C VAL A 56 -6.42 -6.02 -4.54
N VAL A 57 -5.45 -5.38 -3.91
CA VAL A 57 -4.18 -5.98 -3.49
C VAL A 57 -4.08 -5.85 -1.98
N LEU A 58 -3.90 -6.95 -1.28
CA LEU A 58 -3.52 -6.96 0.14
C LEU A 58 -2.06 -7.35 0.25
N THR A 59 -1.23 -6.45 0.75
CA THR A 59 0.21 -6.72 0.88
C THR A 59 0.51 -7.73 1.96
N HIS A 60 -0.27 -7.71 3.06
CA HIS A 60 -0.17 -8.64 4.17
C HIS A 60 -1.41 -8.59 5.09
N GLY A 61 -1.39 -9.41 6.16
CA GLY A 61 -2.54 -9.63 7.03
C GLY A 61 -2.60 -8.83 8.32
N HIS A 62 -1.81 -7.77 8.51
CA HIS A 62 -2.01 -6.89 9.65
C HIS A 62 -3.32 -6.09 9.51
N PRO A 63 -4.05 -5.84 10.61
CA PRO A 63 -5.36 -5.17 10.56
C PRO A 63 -5.34 -3.80 9.89
N ASP A 64 -4.28 -3.03 10.11
CA ASP A 64 -4.09 -1.70 9.52
C ASP A 64 -3.80 -1.70 8.00
N HIS A 65 -3.77 -2.90 7.38
CA HIS A 65 -3.65 -3.10 5.94
C HIS A 65 -4.81 -3.89 5.31
N CYS A 66 -5.68 -4.55 6.09
CA CYS A 66 -6.64 -5.48 5.49
C CYS A 66 -8.08 -5.40 6.03
N VAL A 67 -8.33 -4.73 7.17
CA VAL A 67 -9.61 -4.88 7.88
C VAL A 67 -10.81 -4.30 7.13
N ASP A 68 -10.65 -3.29 6.31
CA ASP A 68 -11.77 -2.70 5.55
C ASP A 68 -12.26 -3.57 4.39
N ILE A 69 -11.55 -4.69 4.08
CA ILE A 69 -12.04 -5.71 3.12
C ILE A 69 -13.41 -6.26 3.53
N TYR A 70 -13.72 -6.31 4.83
CA TYR A 70 -15.01 -6.75 5.32
C TYR A 70 -16.14 -5.80 4.94
N GLY A 71 -15.90 -4.48 5.03
CA GLY A 71 -16.86 -3.48 4.58
C GLY A 71 -17.14 -3.58 3.07
N LEU A 72 -16.08 -3.76 2.28
CA LEU A 72 -16.19 -4.01 0.85
C LEU A 72 -17.01 -5.28 0.56
N HIS A 73 -16.71 -6.39 1.25
CA HIS A 73 -17.45 -7.64 1.12
C HIS A 73 -18.96 -7.44 1.34
N ILE A 74 -19.34 -6.76 2.41
CA ILE A 74 -20.76 -6.52 2.74
C ILE A 74 -21.44 -5.70 1.64
N LEU A 75 -20.80 -4.64 1.14
CA LEU A 75 -21.37 -3.84 0.07
C LEU A 75 -21.51 -4.63 -1.23
N LEU A 76 -20.46 -5.37 -1.63
CA LEU A 76 -20.51 -6.17 -2.87
C LEU A 76 -21.55 -7.26 -2.79
N ARG A 77 -21.61 -8.02 -1.69
CA ARG A 77 -22.52 -9.18 -1.54
C ARG A 77 -23.97 -8.78 -1.41
N TYR A 78 -24.27 -7.78 -0.58
CA TYR A 78 -25.65 -7.47 -0.19
C TYR A 78 -26.18 -6.16 -0.77
N GLY A 79 -25.30 -5.25 -1.19
CA GLY A 79 -25.69 -3.96 -1.77
C GLY A 79 -25.68 -3.96 -3.30
N LEU A 80 -24.62 -4.53 -3.89
CA LEU A 80 -24.42 -4.50 -5.35
C LEU A 80 -24.64 -5.84 -6.03
N GLU A 81 -24.80 -6.93 -5.27
CA GLU A 81 -24.89 -8.31 -5.76
C GLU A 81 -23.77 -8.64 -6.77
N ARG A 82 -22.57 -8.13 -6.50
CA ARG A 82 -21.39 -8.27 -7.35
C ARG A 82 -20.50 -9.38 -6.85
N GLU A 83 -20.13 -10.29 -7.75
CA GLU A 83 -19.25 -11.42 -7.49
C GLU A 83 -17.92 -11.31 -8.26
N GLY A 84 -16.93 -12.08 -7.84
CA GLY A 84 -15.70 -12.33 -8.59
C GLY A 84 -14.74 -11.14 -8.66
N LEU A 85 -14.76 -10.20 -7.69
CA LEU A 85 -13.75 -9.15 -7.65
C LEU A 85 -12.37 -9.76 -7.36
N PRO A 86 -11.36 -9.60 -8.24
CA PRO A 86 -10.03 -10.14 -8.01
C PRO A 86 -9.38 -9.54 -6.74
N VAL A 87 -8.85 -10.41 -5.86
CA VAL A 87 -8.08 -10.01 -4.67
C VAL A 87 -6.73 -10.72 -4.71
N PHE A 88 -5.68 -9.97 -4.98
CA PHE A 88 -4.30 -10.45 -4.92
C PHE A 88 -3.80 -10.35 -3.48
N ALA A 89 -3.41 -11.48 -2.88
CA ALA A 89 -3.05 -11.53 -1.47
C ALA A 89 -2.02 -12.65 -1.20
N PRO A 90 -1.21 -12.54 -0.13
CA PRO A 90 -0.33 -13.63 0.29
C PRO A 90 -1.08 -14.95 0.46
N GLU A 91 -0.43 -16.05 0.11
CA GLU A 91 -1.01 -17.39 0.32
C GLU A 91 -1.46 -17.60 1.78
N GLY A 92 -2.66 -18.12 1.96
CA GLY A 92 -3.27 -18.38 3.28
C GLY A 92 -3.96 -17.17 3.91
N LEU A 93 -3.81 -15.95 3.37
CA LEU A 93 -4.48 -14.77 3.94
C LEU A 93 -6.00 -14.84 3.83
N GLU A 94 -6.55 -15.39 2.75
CA GLU A 94 -7.99 -15.66 2.62
C GLU A 94 -8.53 -16.44 3.82
N GLY A 95 -7.90 -17.57 4.15
CA GLY A 95 -8.31 -18.42 5.27
C GLY A 95 -8.24 -17.70 6.62
N TYR A 96 -7.21 -16.86 6.81
CA TYR A 96 -7.07 -16.03 8.01
C TYR A 96 -8.21 -15.01 8.12
N LEU A 97 -8.50 -14.27 7.06
CA LEU A 97 -9.57 -13.26 7.05
C LEU A 97 -10.96 -13.90 7.16
N THR A 98 -11.18 -15.07 6.55
CA THR A 98 -12.46 -15.80 6.64
C THR A 98 -12.83 -16.17 8.08
N SER A 99 -11.86 -16.23 9.00
CA SER A 99 -12.14 -16.54 10.42
C SER A 99 -13.05 -15.53 11.12
N LEU A 100 -13.16 -14.29 10.63
CA LEU A 100 -14.04 -13.24 11.18
C LEU A 100 -15.42 -13.17 10.52
N VAL A 101 -15.62 -13.86 9.40
CA VAL A 101 -16.90 -14.00 8.70
C VAL A 101 -17.12 -15.50 8.43
N SER A 102 -18.35 -15.93 8.25
CA SER A 102 -18.63 -17.34 7.97
C SER A 102 -17.95 -17.80 6.69
N ASP A 103 -18.03 -16.96 5.67
CA ASP A 103 -17.41 -17.12 4.35
C ASP A 103 -17.47 -15.78 3.59
N PHE A 104 -16.64 -15.62 2.58
CA PHE A 104 -16.76 -14.53 1.61
C PHE A 104 -17.66 -14.90 0.42
N GLY A 105 -18.14 -16.15 0.34
CA GLY A 105 -18.91 -16.66 -0.80
C GLY A 105 -18.15 -16.47 -2.11
N ASN A 106 -18.86 -16.05 -3.15
CA ASN A 106 -18.29 -15.74 -4.46
C ASN A 106 -17.91 -14.25 -4.63
N THR A 107 -17.92 -13.46 -3.55
CA THR A 107 -17.67 -12.01 -3.62
C THR A 107 -16.30 -11.72 -4.21
N PHE A 108 -15.28 -12.46 -3.78
CA PHE A 108 -13.89 -12.29 -4.21
C PHE A 108 -13.39 -13.50 -5.00
N ASP A 109 -12.56 -13.20 -6.01
CA ASP A 109 -11.75 -14.18 -6.73
C ASP A 109 -10.31 -14.07 -6.21
N TRP A 110 -9.97 -14.88 -5.21
CA TRP A 110 -8.69 -14.85 -4.54
C TRP A 110 -7.56 -15.34 -5.44
N LYS A 111 -6.51 -14.54 -5.55
CA LYS A 111 -5.32 -14.78 -6.35
C LYS A 111 -4.10 -14.77 -5.42
N PRO A 112 -3.59 -15.92 -4.99
CA PRO A 112 -2.38 -15.96 -4.17
C PRO A 112 -1.19 -15.35 -4.92
N ILE A 113 -0.38 -14.58 -4.17
CA ILE A 113 0.85 -13.95 -4.69
C ILE A 113 2.08 -14.47 -3.95
N GLY A 114 3.18 -14.55 -4.68
CA GLY A 114 4.50 -14.95 -4.21
C GLY A 114 5.60 -13.99 -4.66
N ASN A 115 6.83 -14.27 -4.20
CA ASN A 115 7.98 -13.44 -4.55
C ASN A 115 8.32 -13.57 -6.04
N GLY A 116 8.34 -12.44 -6.74
CA GLY A 116 8.63 -12.37 -8.17
C GLY A 116 7.40 -12.57 -9.07
N ASP A 117 6.23 -12.84 -8.52
CA ASP A 117 5.01 -12.98 -9.30
C ASP A 117 4.64 -11.68 -10.00
N VAL A 118 3.99 -11.84 -11.15
CA VAL A 118 3.47 -10.74 -11.98
C VAL A 118 1.99 -11.00 -12.26
N ALA A 119 1.18 -9.96 -12.13
CA ALA A 119 -0.24 -9.98 -12.47
C ALA A 119 -0.59 -8.77 -13.35
N THR A 120 -1.70 -8.85 -14.07
CA THR A 120 -2.18 -7.74 -14.91
C THR A 120 -3.63 -7.43 -14.58
N VAL A 121 -3.93 -6.15 -14.35
CA VAL A 121 -5.28 -5.64 -14.11
C VAL A 121 -5.54 -4.54 -15.15
N GLY A 122 -6.26 -4.88 -16.21
CA GLY A 122 -6.43 -3.97 -17.35
C GLY A 122 -5.08 -3.59 -17.97
N ASP A 123 -4.70 -2.33 -17.90
CA ASP A 123 -3.41 -1.82 -18.40
C ASP A 123 -2.32 -1.67 -17.31
N ILE A 124 -2.64 -2.03 -16.06
CA ILE A 124 -1.70 -1.98 -14.94
C ILE A 124 -1.05 -3.35 -14.77
N GLU A 125 0.27 -3.43 -14.94
CA GLU A 125 1.07 -4.58 -14.55
C GLU A 125 1.51 -4.41 -13.09
N LEU A 126 1.29 -5.45 -12.29
CA LEU A 126 1.68 -5.54 -10.88
C LEU A 126 2.79 -6.57 -10.73
N LYS A 127 3.91 -6.21 -10.10
CA LYS A 127 5.00 -7.12 -9.74
C LYS A 127 5.19 -7.12 -8.24
N PHE A 128 5.41 -8.28 -7.64
CA PHE A 128 5.48 -8.48 -6.20
C PHE A 128 6.88 -8.88 -5.75
N SER A 129 7.34 -8.33 -4.63
CA SER A 129 8.62 -8.70 -4.00
C SER A 129 8.43 -8.92 -2.50
N ARG A 130 8.88 -10.07 -2.00
CA ARG A 130 8.81 -10.42 -0.58
C ARG A 130 9.66 -9.46 0.25
N THR A 131 9.07 -8.80 1.25
CA THR A 131 9.76 -7.86 2.13
C THR A 131 10.28 -8.52 3.41
N ASP A 132 11.07 -7.77 4.19
CA ASP A 132 11.59 -8.16 5.50
C ASP A 132 10.57 -7.77 6.60
N HIS A 133 9.41 -8.41 6.55
CA HIS A 133 8.34 -8.17 7.53
C HIS A 133 7.53 -9.45 7.79
N PRO A 134 7.23 -9.82 9.05
CA PRO A 134 6.27 -10.86 9.40
C PRO A 134 4.86 -10.25 9.60
N PRO A 135 3.77 -10.90 9.17
CA PRO A 135 3.65 -12.14 8.39
C PRO A 135 4.17 -11.99 6.95
N PRO A 136 3.96 -12.97 6.05
CA PRO A 136 4.30 -12.81 4.63
C PRO A 136 3.78 -11.50 4.07
N THR A 137 4.70 -10.59 3.69
CA THR A 137 4.43 -9.23 3.21
C THR A 137 5.10 -9.02 1.85
N TYR A 138 4.43 -8.31 0.94
CA TYR A 138 4.93 -8.07 -0.41
C TYR A 138 4.86 -6.59 -0.78
N ALA A 139 6.00 -6.03 -1.14
CA ALA A 139 6.06 -4.78 -1.87
C ALA A 139 5.44 -4.93 -3.26
N VAL A 140 4.88 -3.86 -3.80
CA VAL A 140 4.16 -3.85 -5.08
C VAL A 140 4.75 -2.80 -6.00
N GLN A 141 5.19 -3.22 -7.20
CA GLN A 141 5.45 -2.30 -8.31
C GLN A 141 4.23 -2.31 -9.23
N ALA A 142 3.64 -1.15 -9.48
CA ALA A 142 2.64 -0.94 -10.51
C ALA A 142 3.26 -0.22 -11.72
N THR A 143 3.04 -0.78 -12.91
CA THR A 143 3.55 -0.21 -14.16
C THR A 143 2.39 0.02 -15.12
N ALA A 144 2.23 1.23 -15.64
CA ALA A 144 1.26 1.58 -16.66
C ALA A 144 1.70 2.81 -17.44
N GLY A 145 1.49 2.83 -18.78
CA GLY A 145 1.85 3.95 -19.63
C GLY A 145 3.33 4.32 -19.59
N GLY A 146 4.23 3.35 -19.37
CA GLY A 146 5.67 3.57 -19.24
C GLY A 146 6.09 4.22 -17.92
N LYS A 147 5.18 4.36 -16.95
CA LYS A 147 5.42 4.89 -15.61
C LYS A 147 5.44 3.79 -14.57
N ARG A 148 6.29 3.95 -13.54
CA ARG A 148 6.47 2.97 -12.47
C ARG A 148 6.29 3.60 -11.10
N LEU A 149 5.34 3.06 -10.35
CA LEU A 149 5.10 3.32 -8.94
C LEU A 149 5.56 2.10 -8.15
N ILE A 150 6.34 2.29 -7.09
CA ILE A 150 6.68 1.22 -6.14
C ILE A 150 6.10 1.61 -4.78
N TYR A 151 5.30 0.72 -4.20
CA TYR A 151 4.88 0.76 -2.81
C TYR A 151 5.65 -0.30 -2.03
N THR A 152 6.36 0.11 -1.00
CA THR A 152 7.23 -0.79 -0.22
C THR A 152 6.44 -1.79 0.61
N ALA A 153 5.15 -1.51 0.90
CA ALA A 153 4.45 -2.12 2.03
C ALA A 153 5.29 -1.98 3.31
N ASP A 154 5.00 -2.77 4.34
CA ASP A 154 5.82 -2.80 5.55
C ASP A 154 7.09 -3.62 5.33
N THR A 155 8.21 -3.11 5.81
CA THR A 155 9.51 -3.79 5.67
C THR A 155 10.51 -3.33 6.71
N GLY A 156 11.31 -4.26 7.22
CA GLY A 156 12.56 -3.96 7.89
C GLY A 156 13.70 -3.65 6.91
N PRO A 157 14.88 -3.31 7.41
CA PRO A 157 16.05 -2.94 6.60
C PRO A 157 16.68 -4.10 5.82
N GLY A 158 16.22 -5.34 6.01
CA GLY A 158 16.68 -6.51 5.26
C GLY A 158 16.15 -6.59 3.83
N TRP A 159 15.23 -5.71 3.45
CA TRP A 159 14.73 -5.56 2.09
C TRP A 159 14.95 -4.13 1.58
N SER A 160 15.08 -3.96 0.28
CA SER A 160 15.26 -2.66 -0.34
C SER A 160 14.53 -2.57 -1.69
N VAL A 161 14.22 -1.33 -2.10
CA VAL A 161 13.54 -0.99 -3.35
C VAL A 161 14.30 -1.49 -4.60
N ASP A 162 15.59 -1.75 -4.50
CA ASP A 162 16.43 -2.32 -5.58
C ASP A 162 16.11 -3.80 -5.89
N ALA A 163 15.22 -4.43 -5.12
CA ALA A 163 14.58 -5.70 -5.51
C ALA A 163 13.76 -5.56 -6.81
N PHE A 164 13.35 -4.35 -7.14
CA PHE A 164 12.82 -3.97 -8.44
C PHE A 164 13.89 -3.29 -9.30
N GLU A 165 13.62 -3.11 -10.59
CA GLU A 165 14.55 -2.40 -11.46
C GLU A 165 14.71 -0.93 -11.05
N PRO A 166 15.92 -0.34 -11.10
CA PRO A 166 16.17 1.04 -10.70
C PRO A 166 15.42 2.06 -11.57
N GLY A 167 15.22 3.27 -11.05
CA GLY A 167 14.66 4.39 -11.78
C GLY A 167 13.13 4.45 -11.76
N ALA A 168 12.48 4.09 -10.63
CA ALA A 168 11.04 4.30 -10.44
C ALA A 168 10.67 5.79 -10.54
N ASP A 169 9.52 6.10 -11.17
CA ASP A 169 9.01 7.47 -11.22
C ASP A 169 8.57 7.97 -9.85
N LEU A 170 8.02 7.08 -9.03
CA LEU A 170 7.61 7.37 -7.66
C LEU A 170 7.81 6.15 -6.78
N VAL A 171 8.43 6.36 -5.62
CA VAL A 171 8.43 5.40 -4.51
C VAL A 171 7.54 5.93 -3.40
N LEU A 172 6.56 5.13 -3.00
CA LEU A 172 5.72 5.30 -1.82
C LEU A 172 6.29 4.36 -0.76
N SER A 173 7.04 4.90 0.18
CA SER A 173 7.77 4.10 1.18
C SER A 173 7.17 4.26 2.56
N GLU A 174 7.00 3.14 3.27
CA GLU A 174 6.86 3.22 4.72
C GLU A 174 8.04 3.99 5.34
N ALA A 175 7.78 4.69 6.43
CA ALA A 175 8.74 5.43 7.22
C ALA A 175 8.22 5.53 8.66
N THR A 176 7.98 4.38 9.26
CA THR A 176 7.26 4.24 10.53
C THR A 176 7.95 5.01 11.66
N TYR A 177 9.28 5.09 11.66
CA TYR A 177 10.06 5.65 12.76
C TYR A 177 11.01 6.77 12.35
N LEU A 178 11.43 7.57 13.33
CA LEU A 178 12.66 8.38 13.24
C LEU A 178 13.87 7.47 13.45
N HIS A 179 15.01 7.83 12.84
CA HIS A 179 16.20 6.95 12.83
C HIS A 179 16.75 6.63 14.21
N GLU A 180 16.70 7.57 15.13
CA GLU A 180 17.19 7.38 16.51
C GLU A 180 16.18 6.60 17.38
N PHE A 181 14.91 6.54 16.99
CA PHE A 181 13.86 5.85 17.73
C PHE A 181 13.22 4.76 16.86
N ARG A 182 13.73 3.54 16.96
CA ARG A 182 13.26 2.36 16.22
C ARG A 182 13.02 1.21 17.18
N PRO A 183 11.85 1.15 17.81
CA PRO A 183 11.55 0.11 18.82
C PRO A 183 11.48 -1.30 18.22
N ALA A 184 11.19 -1.43 16.92
CA ALA A 184 11.11 -2.71 16.23
C ALA A 184 11.85 -2.67 14.88
N PRO A 185 12.80 -3.59 14.62
CA PRO A 185 13.59 -3.61 13.38
C PRO A 185 12.79 -4.13 12.15
N ILE A 186 11.49 -4.32 12.30
CA ILE A 186 10.59 -4.80 11.24
C ILE A 186 9.98 -3.67 10.40
N HIS A 187 10.37 -2.42 10.68
CA HIS A 187 9.97 -1.23 9.94
C HIS A 187 11.18 -0.34 9.64
N LEU A 188 11.04 0.52 8.64
CA LEU A 188 12.04 1.52 8.27
C LEU A 188 11.91 2.78 9.14
N SER A 189 13.03 3.49 9.30
CA SER A 189 13.01 4.91 9.62
C SER A 189 12.90 5.74 8.33
N ALA A 190 12.50 7.02 8.48
CA ALA A 190 12.46 7.96 7.37
C ALA A 190 13.82 8.07 6.66
N ARG A 191 14.94 8.05 7.42
CA ARG A 191 16.30 8.00 6.86
C ARG A 191 16.51 6.76 5.99
N GLN A 192 16.15 5.57 6.47
CA GLN A 192 16.32 4.33 5.70
C GLN A 192 15.46 4.30 4.45
N ALA A 193 14.23 4.83 4.51
CA ALA A 193 13.36 5.00 3.35
C ALA A 193 14.02 5.91 2.29
N GLY A 194 14.60 7.04 2.71
CA GLY A 194 15.34 7.94 1.83
C GLY A 194 16.56 7.29 1.19
N GLU A 195 17.38 6.58 1.99
CA GLU A 195 18.56 5.85 1.51
C GLU A 195 18.18 4.78 0.46
N ALA A 196 17.14 3.99 0.73
CA ALA A 196 16.66 2.96 -0.18
C ALA A 196 16.14 3.55 -1.51
N ALA A 197 15.32 4.60 -1.45
CA ALA A 197 14.80 5.27 -2.63
C ALA A 197 15.94 5.92 -3.48
N ARG A 198 16.93 6.51 -2.82
CA ARG A 198 18.12 7.08 -3.51
C ARG A 198 18.95 6.00 -4.19
N ALA A 199 19.22 4.88 -3.49
CA ALA A 199 19.98 3.76 -4.06
C ALA A 199 19.28 3.17 -5.29
N ALA A 200 17.94 3.05 -5.24
CA ALA A 200 17.11 2.63 -6.36
C ALA A 200 16.93 3.68 -7.45
N LYS A 201 17.54 4.86 -7.35
CA LYS A 201 17.44 5.98 -8.31
C LYS A 201 15.99 6.40 -8.55
N ALA A 202 15.15 6.43 -7.52
CA ALA A 202 13.80 6.94 -7.59
C ALA A 202 13.80 8.43 -7.97
N GLN A 203 12.85 8.84 -8.81
CA GLN A 203 12.72 10.26 -9.20
C GLN A 203 12.02 11.07 -8.11
N ARG A 204 11.03 10.46 -7.42
CA ARG A 204 10.26 11.07 -6.32
C ARG A 204 10.08 10.07 -5.19
N LEU A 205 10.04 10.60 -3.97
CA LEU A 205 9.76 9.84 -2.75
C LEU A 205 8.58 10.44 -2.01
N VAL A 206 7.61 9.59 -1.70
CA VAL A 206 6.50 9.88 -0.78
C VAL A 206 6.67 8.99 0.44
N LEU A 207 6.75 9.58 1.64
CA LEU A 207 6.80 8.85 2.91
C LEU A 207 5.37 8.61 3.39
N THR A 208 5.10 7.40 3.81
CA THR A 208 3.80 6.95 4.32
C THR A 208 3.98 6.06 5.54
N HIS A 209 2.90 5.56 6.12
CA HIS A 209 2.89 4.66 7.27
C HIS A 209 3.67 5.22 8.48
N LEU A 210 3.63 6.56 8.67
CA LEU A 210 4.27 7.18 9.82
C LEU A 210 3.56 6.76 11.11
N TRP A 211 4.33 6.38 12.13
CA TRP A 211 3.80 6.14 13.46
C TRP A 211 3.14 7.43 13.99
N PRO A 212 1.85 7.40 14.40
CA PRO A 212 1.12 8.64 14.73
C PRO A 212 1.70 9.47 15.88
N LEU A 213 2.67 8.95 16.59
CA LEU A 213 3.31 9.61 17.73
C LEU A 213 4.70 10.21 17.40
N ILE A 214 5.18 10.12 16.17
CA ILE A 214 6.41 10.82 15.76
C ILE A 214 6.09 12.19 15.18
N ASP A 215 7.08 13.07 15.20
CA ASP A 215 6.98 14.36 14.53
C ASP A 215 7.13 14.18 13.00
N PRO A 216 6.08 14.48 12.23
CA PRO A 216 6.12 14.31 10.77
C PRO A 216 7.11 15.27 10.10
N VAL A 217 7.40 16.44 10.70
CA VAL A 217 8.38 17.38 10.16
C VAL A 217 9.78 16.78 10.23
N LEU A 218 10.14 16.20 11.38
CA LEU A 218 11.43 15.51 11.54
C LEU A 218 11.54 14.30 10.59
N ALA A 219 10.48 13.54 10.39
CA ALA A 219 10.48 12.44 9.42
C ALA A 219 10.73 12.94 7.99
N ALA A 220 10.10 14.05 7.59
CA ALA A 220 10.33 14.66 6.29
C ALA A 220 11.78 15.16 6.12
N GLU A 221 12.34 15.78 7.16
CA GLU A 221 13.74 16.27 7.17
C GLU A 221 14.73 15.12 7.04
N GLU A 222 14.61 14.06 7.86
CA GLU A 222 15.45 12.85 7.78
C GLU A 222 15.37 12.18 6.39
N GLY A 223 14.17 12.03 5.87
CA GLY A 223 13.93 11.44 4.56
C GLY A 223 14.54 12.27 3.43
N ALA A 224 14.37 13.58 3.47
CA ALA A 224 14.89 14.51 2.45
C ALA A 224 16.44 14.55 2.44
N GLU A 225 17.06 14.58 3.62
CA GLU A 225 18.53 14.56 3.75
C GLU A 225 19.11 13.28 3.15
N SER A 226 18.55 12.13 3.47
CA SER A 226 19.06 10.83 3.03
C SER A 226 18.72 10.54 1.56
N PHE A 227 17.56 10.94 1.08
CA PHE A 227 17.18 10.85 -0.33
C PHE A 227 18.01 11.77 -1.21
N GLY A 228 18.43 12.93 -0.69
CA GLY A 228 19.21 13.94 -1.42
C GLY A 228 18.33 14.87 -2.28
N GLY A 229 17.10 15.06 -1.88
CA GLY A 229 16.11 15.90 -2.54
C GLY A 229 14.83 16.02 -1.72
N PRO A 230 13.85 16.83 -2.16
CA PRO A 230 12.60 17.01 -1.44
C PRO A 230 11.81 15.69 -1.38
N VAL A 231 11.16 15.44 -0.24
CA VAL A 231 10.20 14.35 -0.05
C VAL A 231 8.81 14.93 0.19
N THR A 232 7.80 14.13 -0.10
CA THR A 232 6.40 14.45 0.22
C THR A 232 5.94 13.52 1.33
N LEU A 233 5.22 14.04 2.33
CA LEU A 233 4.49 13.20 3.28
C LEU A 233 3.14 12.85 2.67
N ALA A 234 2.76 11.58 2.73
CA ALA A 234 1.43 11.14 2.37
C ALA A 234 0.40 11.77 3.31
N ALA A 235 -0.72 12.18 2.75
CA ALA A 235 -1.88 12.68 3.50
C ALA A 235 -3.16 12.10 2.90
N PRO A 236 -4.19 11.82 3.71
CA PRO A 236 -5.47 11.37 3.18
C PRO A 236 -5.99 12.29 2.07
N HIS A 237 -6.54 11.71 1.03
CA HIS A 237 -7.04 12.37 -0.20
C HIS A 237 -5.97 13.04 -1.08
N MET A 238 -4.69 12.93 -0.75
CA MET A 238 -3.62 13.39 -1.64
C MET A 238 -3.66 12.63 -2.96
N MET A 239 -3.67 13.35 -4.07
CA MET A 239 -3.61 12.80 -5.43
C MET A 239 -2.32 13.22 -6.11
N THR A 240 -1.65 12.30 -6.78
CA THR A 240 -0.44 12.59 -7.54
C THR A 240 -0.37 11.79 -8.83
N VAL A 241 0.05 12.44 -9.91
CA VAL A 241 0.37 11.77 -11.17
C VAL A 241 1.77 11.18 -11.08
N VAL A 242 1.91 9.91 -11.46
CA VAL A 242 3.18 9.17 -11.47
C VAL A 242 3.96 9.47 -12.74
#